data_8f6703430f02379da01af032f825df23
#
_entry.id   8f6703430f02379da01af032f825df23
#
_cell.length_a   1.000
_cell.length_b   1.000
_cell.length_c   1.000
_cell.angle_alpha   90.00
_cell.angle_beta   90.00
_cell.angle_gamma   90.00
#
_symmetry.space_group_name_H-M   'P 1'
#
loop_
_entity.id
_entity.type
_entity.pdbx_description
1 polymer ?
#
loop_
_entity_poly.entity_id
_entity_poly.type
_entity_poly.pdbx_seq_one_letter_code
_entity_poly.pdbx_strand_id
1 'polypeptide(L)'
;EEESSAWGEAEVVNDPVRMYLREIGRVPLLESGDEVDLARDIRQGRIARHRLLRGELQGIKKDYAEARIRRADQAQRRLIEANLRLVVSVAKRYVGRGMSLLDLIQEGNIGLLRAVEKFDHRKGFKFSTYATWWIRQAISRAIADHSRTIRIPVHMVESINRVVRVQRRLQQELGREPTHEEIAMEMDLLAPDEKRAIEVARERHEPIEPAMERRLRKAAAKVRRILRVSQEPMSLETPVGVEDTSYLATLSRTNP
;
A
#
# COMPACT_ATOMS: atom_id res chain seq x y z
N GLU A 1 6.60 -26.06 -16.54
CA GLU A 1 7.59 -25.82 -17.64
C GLU A 1 7.03 -24.95 -18.79
N GLU A 2 5.82 -24.36 -18.71
CA GLU A 2 5.22 -23.60 -19.82
C GLU A 2 4.89 -22.12 -19.55
N GLU A 3 5.39 -21.51 -18.49
CA GLU A 3 5.21 -20.06 -18.25
C GLU A 3 6.43 -19.18 -18.59
N SER A 4 7.46 -19.75 -19.25
CA SER A 4 8.72 -19.03 -19.55
C SER A 4 8.78 -18.34 -20.91
N SER A 5 7.76 -18.42 -21.78
CA SER A 5 7.89 -18.00 -23.17
C SER A 5 7.06 -16.78 -23.61
N ALA A 6 6.48 -15.99 -22.69
CA ALA A 6 5.62 -14.86 -23.04
C ALA A 6 6.31 -13.47 -22.99
N TRP A 7 7.63 -13.41 -22.83
CA TRP A 7 8.37 -12.14 -22.90
C TRP A 7 9.21 -12.11 -24.17
N GLY A 8 8.63 -11.53 -25.22
CA GLY A 8 9.25 -11.40 -26.52
C GLY A 8 10.67 -10.83 -26.44
N GLU A 9 11.55 -11.38 -27.29
CA GLU A 9 12.92 -10.96 -27.59
C GLU A 9 12.94 -9.57 -28.28
N ALA A 10 12.58 -8.52 -27.55
CA ALA A 10 12.77 -7.16 -28.03
C ALA A 10 13.46 -6.30 -26.96
N GLU A 11 14.65 -5.83 -27.33
CA GLU A 11 15.52 -4.90 -26.62
C GLU A 11 16.28 -5.44 -25.40
N VAL A 12 17.44 -6.04 -25.72
CA VAL A 12 18.59 -6.18 -24.83
C VAL A 12 19.18 -4.79 -24.61
N VAL A 13 18.57 -3.97 -23.75
CA VAL A 13 19.22 -2.78 -23.19
C VAL A 13 18.68 -2.56 -21.79
N ASN A 14 19.55 -2.79 -20.77
CA ASN A 14 19.51 -2.25 -19.40
C ASN A 14 18.11 -2.02 -18.77
N ASP A 15 17.24 -3.04 -18.77
CA ASP A 15 16.04 -2.96 -17.94
C ASP A 15 16.42 -3.18 -16.46
N PRO A 16 16.43 -2.13 -15.63
CA PRO A 16 16.78 -2.23 -14.21
C PRO A 16 15.92 -3.25 -13.47
N VAL A 17 14.68 -3.47 -13.91
CA VAL A 17 13.78 -4.47 -13.33
C VAL A 17 14.31 -5.88 -13.61
N ARG A 18 14.69 -6.18 -14.84
CA ARG A 18 15.26 -7.49 -15.22
C ARG A 18 16.55 -7.77 -14.47
N MET A 19 17.44 -6.77 -14.37
CA MET A 19 18.69 -6.89 -13.65
C MET A 19 18.44 -7.20 -12.17
N TYR A 20 17.55 -6.46 -11.53
CA TYR A 20 17.18 -6.71 -10.12
C TYR A 20 16.59 -8.11 -9.92
N LEU A 21 15.62 -8.53 -10.78
CA LEU A 21 15.00 -9.84 -10.68
C LEU A 21 16.02 -10.99 -10.87
N ARG A 22 17.00 -10.82 -11.75
CA ARG A 22 18.08 -11.79 -11.95
C ARG A 22 18.97 -11.90 -10.72
N GLU A 23 19.33 -10.79 -10.09
CA GLU A 23 20.18 -10.79 -8.89
C GLU A 23 19.49 -11.46 -7.70
N ILE A 24 18.24 -11.11 -7.40
CA ILE A 24 17.49 -11.73 -6.30
C ILE A 24 17.18 -13.22 -6.57
N GLY A 25 17.13 -13.62 -7.85
CA GLY A 25 16.90 -15.01 -8.26
C GLY A 25 18.06 -15.95 -7.94
N ARG A 26 19.28 -15.42 -7.76
CA ARG A 26 20.49 -16.20 -7.43
C ARG A 26 20.53 -16.65 -5.97
N VAL A 27 19.77 -15.97 -5.11
CA VAL A 27 19.76 -16.28 -3.68
C VAL A 27 18.86 -17.49 -3.42
N PRO A 28 19.36 -18.56 -2.78
CA PRO A 28 18.55 -19.74 -2.47
C PRO A 28 17.46 -19.40 -1.44
N LEU A 29 16.33 -20.09 -1.55
CA LEU A 29 15.26 -19.99 -0.57
C LEU A 29 15.69 -20.64 0.76
N LEU A 30 15.16 -20.12 1.86
CA LEU A 30 15.39 -20.67 3.19
C LEU A 30 14.33 -21.73 3.52
N GLU A 31 14.76 -22.74 4.25
CA GLU A 31 13.87 -23.69 4.91
C GLU A 31 13.32 -23.10 6.23
N SER A 32 12.23 -23.69 6.74
CA SER A 32 11.62 -23.20 7.99
C SER A 32 12.56 -23.30 9.20
N GLY A 33 13.49 -24.25 9.20
CA GLY A 33 14.54 -24.37 10.21
C GLY A 33 15.54 -23.22 10.16
N ASP A 34 16.00 -22.87 8.94
CA ASP A 34 16.93 -21.76 8.72
C ASP A 34 16.34 -20.43 9.18
N GLU A 35 15.04 -20.17 8.90
CA GLU A 35 14.36 -18.95 9.35
C GLU A 35 14.43 -18.78 10.89
N VAL A 36 14.22 -19.88 11.62
CA VAL A 36 14.26 -19.89 13.09
C VAL A 36 15.67 -19.64 13.62
N ASP A 37 16.68 -20.30 13.02
CA ASP A 37 18.07 -20.15 13.46
C ASP A 37 18.62 -18.75 13.17
N LEU A 38 18.36 -18.20 11.98
CA LEU A 38 18.71 -16.82 11.66
C LEU A 38 18.00 -15.82 12.59
N ALA A 39 16.73 -16.01 12.88
CA ALA A 39 15.99 -15.15 13.80
C ALA A 39 16.51 -15.24 15.23
N ARG A 40 16.97 -16.41 15.65
CA ARG A 40 17.64 -16.61 16.96
C ARG A 40 18.94 -15.84 17.03
N ASP A 41 19.79 -15.94 16.00
CA ASP A 41 21.06 -15.22 15.93
C ASP A 41 20.85 -13.70 15.94
N ILE A 42 19.91 -13.17 15.15
CA ILE A 42 19.53 -11.75 15.14
C ILE A 42 19.12 -11.27 16.53
N ARG A 43 18.29 -12.03 17.22
CA ARG A 43 17.84 -11.70 18.58
C ARG A 43 19.00 -11.69 19.57
N GLN A 44 19.90 -12.68 19.51
CA GLN A 44 21.05 -12.79 20.41
C GLN A 44 22.03 -11.62 20.18
N GLY A 45 22.26 -11.22 18.92
CA GLY A 45 23.08 -10.06 18.60
C GLY A 45 22.47 -8.77 19.12
N ARG A 46 21.14 -8.61 19.06
CA ARG A 46 20.45 -7.45 19.62
C ARG A 46 20.65 -7.34 21.13
N ILE A 47 20.53 -8.46 21.86
CA ILE A 47 20.78 -8.50 23.29
C ILE A 47 22.25 -8.15 23.59
N ALA A 48 23.20 -8.69 22.82
CA ALA A 48 24.62 -8.41 22.98
C ALA A 48 24.93 -6.92 22.74
N ARG A 49 24.37 -6.33 21.67
CA ARG A 49 24.52 -4.90 21.35
C ARG A 49 23.99 -4.01 22.47
N HIS A 50 22.82 -4.33 23.02
CA HIS A 50 22.23 -3.58 24.11
C HIS A 50 23.07 -3.63 25.41
N ARG A 51 23.65 -4.79 25.75
CA ARG A 51 24.55 -4.94 26.91
C ARG A 51 25.87 -4.18 26.71
N LEU A 52 26.39 -4.22 25.48
CA LEU A 52 27.62 -3.48 25.14
C LEU A 52 27.41 -1.96 25.29
N LEU A 53 26.28 -1.45 24.79
CA LEU A 53 25.93 -0.02 24.89
C LEU A 53 25.74 0.46 26.35
N ARG A 54 25.34 -0.45 27.24
CA ARG A 54 25.24 -0.16 28.69
C ARG A 54 26.55 -0.24 29.44
N GLY A 55 27.66 -0.60 28.77
CA GLY A 55 28.95 -0.76 29.40
C GLY A 55 29.06 -1.98 30.33
N GLU A 56 28.08 -2.93 30.25
CA GLU A 56 28.04 -4.12 31.11
C GLU A 56 29.09 -5.17 30.78
N LEU A 57 29.78 -5.01 29.65
CA LEU A 57 30.72 -6.03 29.11
C LEU A 57 32.13 -5.43 28.94
N GLN A 58 33.12 -6.11 29.52
CA GLN A 58 34.55 -5.74 29.44
C GLN A 58 35.41 -6.96 29.07
N GLY A 59 36.62 -6.72 28.50
CA GLY A 59 37.60 -7.75 28.15
C GLY A 59 37.02 -8.83 27.23
N ILE A 60 37.31 -10.09 27.47
CA ILE A 60 36.90 -11.25 26.69
C ILE A 60 35.36 -11.29 26.46
N LYS A 61 34.58 -10.84 27.41
CA LYS A 61 33.10 -10.77 27.25
C LYS A 61 32.69 -9.75 26.19
N LYS A 62 33.45 -8.67 26.02
CA LYS A 62 33.24 -7.68 24.96
C LYS A 62 33.52 -8.28 23.59
N ASP A 63 34.65 -8.97 23.42
CA ASP A 63 35.05 -9.58 22.16
C ASP A 63 34.04 -10.66 21.71
N TYR A 64 33.54 -11.45 22.66
CA TYR A 64 32.49 -12.43 22.39
C TYR A 64 31.13 -11.73 21.98
N ALA A 65 30.78 -10.64 22.63
CA ALA A 65 29.57 -9.88 22.25
C ALA A 65 29.71 -9.27 20.84
N GLU A 66 30.87 -8.74 20.49
CA GLU A 66 31.16 -8.22 19.15
C GLU A 66 31.08 -9.32 18.08
N ALA A 67 31.62 -10.51 18.35
CA ALA A 67 31.49 -11.66 17.43
C ALA A 67 30.02 -12.05 17.23
N ARG A 68 29.20 -12.03 18.30
CA ARG A 68 27.74 -12.27 18.18
C ARG A 68 27.01 -11.21 17.40
N ILE A 69 27.40 -9.95 17.52
CA ILE A 69 26.81 -8.86 16.75
C ILE A 69 27.13 -9.04 15.26
N ARG A 70 28.39 -9.34 14.91
CA ARG A 70 28.77 -9.61 13.50
C ARG A 70 27.98 -10.79 12.89
N ARG A 71 27.81 -11.87 13.66
CA ARG A 71 27.03 -13.02 13.23
C ARG A 71 25.53 -12.64 13.02
N ALA A 72 24.99 -11.84 13.92
CA ALA A 72 23.61 -11.36 13.79
C ALA A 72 23.41 -10.46 12.58
N ASP A 73 24.37 -9.59 12.26
CA ASP A 73 24.31 -8.73 11.09
C ASP A 73 24.38 -9.56 9.79
N GLN A 74 25.18 -10.64 9.75
CA GLN A 74 25.20 -11.59 8.64
C GLN A 74 23.88 -12.37 8.51
N ALA A 75 23.33 -12.84 9.64
CA ALA A 75 22.04 -13.53 9.67
C ALA A 75 20.90 -12.63 9.20
N GLN A 76 20.92 -11.36 9.59
CA GLN A 76 19.94 -10.36 9.13
C GLN A 76 20.01 -10.16 7.62
N ARG A 77 21.20 -9.97 7.05
CA ARG A 77 21.40 -9.85 5.60
C ARG A 77 20.86 -11.08 4.86
N ARG A 78 21.26 -12.28 5.30
CA ARG A 78 20.82 -13.54 4.68
C ARG A 78 19.29 -13.70 4.72
N LEU A 79 18.64 -13.36 5.85
CA LEU A 79 17.19 -13.44 5.98
C LEU A 79 16.48 -12.43 5.05
N ILE A 80 17.04 -11.23 4.88
CA ILE A 80 16.51 -10.22 3.96
C ILE A 80 16.65 -10.69 2.51
N GLU A 81 17.87 -11.04 2.09
CA GLU A 81 18.20 -11.41 0.70
C GLU A 81 17.34 -12.59 0.22
N ALA A 82 17.18 -13.62 1.04
CA ALA A 82 16.35 -14.78 0.71
C ALA A 82 14.84 -14.46 0.56
N ASN A 83 14.39 -13.33 1.11
CA ASN A 83 12.98 -12.93 1.09
C ASN A 83 12.67 -11.76 0.11
N LEU A 84 13.63 -11.27 -0.67
CA LEU A 84 13.38 -10.22 -1.67
C LEU A 84 12.38 -10.68 -2.73
N ARG A 85 12.36 -11.96 -3.11
CA ARG A 85 11.37 -12.52 -4.03
C ARG A 85 9.94 -12.45 -3.49
N LEU A 86 9.75 -12.57 -2.17
CA LEU A 86 8.46 -12.37 -1.53
C LEU A 86 7.98 -10.92 -1.71
N VAL A 87 8.87 -9.93 -1.57
CA VAL A 87 8.54 -8.52 -1.79
C VAL A 87 8.00 -8.31 -3.20
N VAL A 88 8.69 -8.84 -4.22
CA VAL A 88 8.26 -8.74 -5.62
C VAL A 88 6.88 -9.35 -5.83
N SER A 89 6.61 -10.52 -5.27
CA SER A 89 5.32 -11.21 -5.38
C SER A 89 4.16 -10.38 -4.79
N VAL A 90 4.44 -9.62 -3.74
CA VAL A 90 3.47 -8.70 -3.13
C VAL A 90 3.34 -7.42 -3.98
N ALA A 91 4.45 -6.81 -4.39
CA ALA A 91 4.49 -5.53 -5.13
C ALA A 91 3.78 -5.62 -6.49
N LYS A 92 3.92 -6.74 -7.21
CA LYS A 92 3.22 -6.98 -8.49
C LYS A 92 1.71 -6.72 -8.44
N ARG A 93 1.06 -6.98 -7.30
CA ARG A 93 -0.39 -6.75 -7.11
C ARG A 93 -0.79 -5.28 -6.99
N TYR A 94 0.18 -4.39 -6.89
CA TYR A 94 -0.02 -2.94 -6.75
C TYR A 94 0.39 -2.14 -7.97
N VAL A 95 0.83 -2.80 -9.04
CA VAL A 95 1.14 -2.17 -10.33
C VAL A 95 -0.09 -1.46 -10.88
N GLY A 96 0.12 -0.32 -11.56
CA GLY A 96 -0.95 0.50 -12.11
C GLY A 96 -1.65 1.44 -11.11
N ARG A 97 -1.06 1.62 -9.92
CA ARG A 97 -1.60 2.51 -8.87
C ARG A 97 -0.82 3.81 -8.70
N GLY A 98 -0.22 4.33 -9.78
CA GLY A 98 0.49 5.61 -9.78
C GLY A 98 1.94 5.57 -9.31
N MET A 99 2.53 4.36 -9.13
CA MET A 99 3.94 4.18 -8.82
C MET A 99 4.57 3.13 -9.73
N SER A 100 5.86 3.27 -10.04
CA SER A 100 6.60 2.26 -10.82
C SER A 100 6.77 0.96 -10.03
N LEU A 101 6.95 -0.18 -10.73
CA LEU A 101 7.18 -1.47 -10.06
C LEU A 101 8.43 -1.45 -9.18
N LEU A 102 9.51 -0.79 -9.62
CA LEU A 102 10.75 -0.69 -8.82
C LEU A 102 10.53 0.11 -7.54
N ASP A 103 9.80 1.23 -7.59
CA ASP A 103 9.49 2.02 -6.40
C ASP A 103 8.64 1.23 -5.42
N LEU A 104 7.63 0.50 -5.92
CA LEU A 104 6.81 -0.39 -5.10
C LEU A 104 7.65 -1.48 -4.42
N ILE A 105 8.64 -2.04 -5.14
CA ILE A 105 9.57 -3.03 -4.58
C ILE A 105 10.43 -2.39 -3.50
N GLN A 106 11.00 -1.20 -3.71
CA GLN A 106 11.85 -0.54 -2.72
C GLN A 106 11.07 -0.19 -1.44
N GLU A 107 9.87 0.32 -1.57
CA GLU A 107 8.99 0.54 -0.41
C GLU A 107 8.63 -0.78 0.30
N GLY A 108 8.39 -1.83 -0.47
CA GLY A 108 8.21 -3.18 0.06
C GLY A 108 9.45 -3.70 0.80
N ASN A 109 10.66 -3.44 0.29
CA ASN A 109 11.92 -3.78 0.95
C ASN A 109 12.07 -3.07 2.29
N ILE A 110 11.65 -1.80 2.41
CA ILE A 110 11.62 -1.09 3.70
C ILE A 110 10.65 -1.79 4.67
N GLY A 111 9.51 -2.26 4.18
CA GLY A 111 8.59 -3.10 4.96
C GLY A 111 9.22 -4.41 5.42
N LEU A 112 9.96 -5.10 4.54
CA LEU A 112 10.69 -6.33 4.87
C LEU A 112 11.76 -6.10 5.96
N LEU A 113 12.53 -5.01 5.86
CA LEU A 113 13.52 -4.64 6.90
C LEU A 113 12.86 -4.51 8.27
N ARG A 114 11.73 -3.82 8.36
CA ARG A 114 10.95 -3.68 9.61
C ARG A 114 10.42 -5.02 10.11
N ALA A 115 10.03 -5.92 9.19
CA ALA A 115 9.60 -7.26 9.57
C ALA A 115 10.73 -8.06 10.21
N VAL A 116 11.94 -8.05 9.62
CA VAL A 116 13.11 -8.73 10.16
C VAL A 116 13.49 -8.21 11.54
N GLU A 117 13.41 -6.89 11.74
CA GLU A 117 13.70 -6.30 13.05
C GLU A 117 12.73 -6.74 14.15
N LYS A 118 11.46 -6.93 13.81
CA LYS A 118 10.38 -7.18 14.79
C LYS A 118 9.95 -8.64 14.88
N PHE A 119 10.47 -9.51 14.04
CA PHE A 119 10.09 -10.91 14.00
C PHE A 119 10.48 -11.65 15.29
N ASP A 120 9.54 -12.41 15.85
CA ASP A 120 9.77 -13.29 17.00
C ASP A 120 9.44 -14.75 16.62
N HIS A 121 10.49 -15.53 16.36
CA HIS A 121 10.42 -16.95 16.00
C HIS A 121 9.73 -17.83 17.06
N ARG A 122 9.67 -17.38 18.32
CA ARG A 122 9.04 -18.16 19.42
C ARG A 122 7.52 -18.28 19.30
N LYS A 123 6.91 -17.44 18.46
CA LYS A 123 5.46 -17.47 18.20
C LYS A 123 5.02 -18.60 17.28
N GLY A 124 5.96 -19.36 16.68
CA GLY A 124 5.68 -20.52 15.85
C GLY A 124 5.14 -20.23 14.44
N PHE A 125 5.01 -18.96 14.04
CA PHE A 125 4.56 -18.59 12.71
C PHE A 125 5.74 -18.51 11.72
N LYS A 126 5.48 -18.84 10.45
CA LYS A 126 6.45 -18.64 9.37
C LYS A 126 6.78 -17.16 9.19
N PHE A 127 8.04 -16.86 8.90
CA PHE A 127 8.48 -15.48 8.66
C PHE A 127 7.67 -14.80 7.54
N SER A 128 7.40 -15.51 6.44
CA SER A 128 6.65 -15.01 5.30
C SER A 128 5.27 -14.47 5.66
N THR A 129 4.55 -15.13 6.59
CA THR A 129 3.23 -14.70 7.07
C THR A 129 3.30 -13.32 7.75
N TYR A 130 4.32 -13.14 8.60
CA TYR A 130 4.53 -11.87 9.30
C TYR A 130 5.06 -10.77 8.37
N ALA A 131 6.04 -11.10 7.53
CA ALA A 131 6.66 -10.16 6.59
C ALA A 131 5.65 -9.62 5.57
N THR A 132 4.76 -10.46 5.04
CA THR A 132 3.73 -10.04 4.08
C THR A 132 2.86 -8.89 4.61
N TRP A 133 2.55 -8.87 5.91
CA TRP A 133 1.79 -7.78 6.50
C TRP A 133 2.58 -6.45 6.46
N TRP A 134 3.86 -6.47 6.86
CA TRP A 134 4.71 -5.28 6.85
C TRP A 134 5.01 -4.76 5.45
N ILE A 135 5.26 -5.67 4.51
CA ILE A 135 5.49 -5.34 3.09
C ILE A 135 4.24 -4.67 2.53
N ARG A 136 3.07 -5.26 2.73
CA ARG A 136 1.79 -4.70 2.27
C ARG A 136 1.51 -3.33 2.88
N GLN A 137 1.75 -3.17 4.17
CA GLN A 137 1.56 -1.91 4.88
C GLN A 137 2.48 -0.81 4.34
N ALA A 138 3.76 -1.12 4.10
CA ALA A 138 4.72 -0.17 3.55
C ALA A 138 4.32 0.28 2.13
N ILE A 139 4.02 -0.67 1.23
CA ILE A 139 3.58 -0.38 -0.14
C ILE A 139 2.29 0.44 -0.14
N SER A 140 1.27 0.06 0.63
CA SER A 140 0.00 0.78 0.67
C SER A 140 0.16 2.21 1.19
N ARG A 141 1.05 2.41 2.17
CA ARG A 141 1.37 3.74 2.69
C ARG A 141 2.12 4.58 1.67
N ALA A 142 3.11 4.00 0.99
CA ALA A 142 3.86 4.69 -0.06
C ALA A 142 2.94 5.14 -1.21
N ILE A 143 2.02 4.29 -1.65
CA ILE A 143 1.01 4.66 -2.66
C ILE A 143 0.17 5.85 -2.16
N ALA A 144 -0.30 5.82 -0.91
CA ALA A 144 -1.08 6.93 -0.37
C ALA A 144 -0.29 8.25 -0.29
N ASP A 145 1.02 8.16 -0.05
CA ASP A 145 1.90 9.31 0.13
C ASP A 145 2.48 9.87 -1.19
N HIS A 146 2.73 9.01 -2.21
CA HIS A 146 3.55 9.36 -3.37
C HIS A 146 2.90 9.10 -4.74
N SER A 147 1.76 8.41 -4.83
CA SER A 147 1.16 8.04 -6.13
C SER A 147 0.52 9.21 -6.88
N ARG A 148 0.27 10.34 -6.23
CA ARG A 148 -0.45 11.48 -6.80
C ARG A 148 0.45 12.68 -6.99
N THR A 149 0.29 13.40 -8.11
CA THR A 149 0.99 14.66 -8.39
C THR A 149 0.71 15.72 -7.30
N ILE A 150 -0.55 15.81 -6.85
CA ILE A 150 -0.93 16.64 -5.71
C ILE A 150 -1.16 15.71 -4.53
N ARG A 151 -0.29 15.79 -3.53
CA ARG A 151 -0.34 14.92 -2.35
C ARG A 151 -1.65 15.12 -1.57
N ILE A 152 -2.27 14.03 -1.21
CA ILE A 152 -3.48 13.98 -0.37
C ILE A 152 -3.13 13.29 0.96
N PRO A 153 -3.61 13.81 2.11
CA PRO A 153 -3.41 13.15 3.41
C PRO A 153 -3.95 11.71 3.43
N VAL A 154 -3.25 10.79 4.11
CA VAL A 154 -3.56 9.35 4.12
C VAL A 154 -5.01 9.06 4.55
N HIS A 155 -5.54 9.76 5.56
CA HIS A 155 -6.93 9.59 6.01
C HIS A 155 -7.96 9.97 4.93
N MET A 156 -7.62 10.92 4.04
CA MET A 156 -8.46 11.27 2.89
C MET A 156 -8.40 10.19 1.81
N VAL A 157 -7.21 9.59 1.56
CA VAL A 157 -7.07 8.45 0.65
C VAL A 157 -7.89 7.26 1.13
N GLU A 158 -7.88 6.97 2.43
CA GLU A 158 -8.73 5.94 3.04
C GLU A 158 -10.22 6.22 2.83
N SER A 159 -10.64 7.47 3.02
CA SER A 159 -12.01 7.91 2.79
C SER A 159 -12.41 7.77 1.32
N ILE A 160 -11.55 8.15 0.38
CA ILE A 160 -11.75 7.98 -1.07
C ILE A 160 -11.92 6.49 -1.41
N ASN A 161 -11.01 5.63 -0.93
CA ASN A 161 -11.07 4.19 -1.16
C ASN A 161 -12.37 3.57 -0.62
N ARG A 162 -12.86 4.06 0.51
CA ARG A 162 -14.14 3.64 1.10
C ARG A 162 -15.31 4.05 0.22
N VAL A 163 -15.37 5.32 -0.22
CA VAL A 163 -16.40 5.82 -1.15
C VAL A 163 -16.44 5.01 -2.44
N VAL A 164 -15.28 4.83 -3.10
CA VAL A 164 -15.19 4.08 -4.36
C VAL A 164 -15.64 2.63 -4.19
N ARG A 165 -15.32 1.99 -3.06
CA ARG A 165 -15.75 0.62 -2.77
C ARG A 165 -17.28 0.53 -2.62
N VAL A 166 -17.87 1.45 -1.86
CA VAL A 166 -19.32 1.53 -1.67
C VAL A 166 -20.03 1.83 -2.97
N GLN A 167 -19.53 2.79 -3.75
CA GLN A 167 -20.07 3.14 -5.07
C GLN A 167 -20.12 1.94 -6.01
N ARG A 168 -19.02 1.17 -6.11
CA ARG A 168 -18.95 -0.04 -6.95
C ARG A 168 -19.95 -1.11 -6.51
N ARG A 169 -20.08 -1.32 -5.20
CA ARG A 169 -21.04 -2.29 -4.65
C ARG A 169 -22.47 -1.88 -4.99
N LEU A 170 -22.84 -0.63 -4.69
CA LEU A 170 -24.19 -0.12 -5.00
C LEU A 170 -24.49 -0.12 -6.50
N GLN A 171 -23.50 0.16 -7.35
CA GLN A 171 -23.66 0.08 -8.80
C GLN A 171 -23.98 -1.34 -9.27
N GLN A 172 -23.36 -2.36 -8.65
CA GLN A 172 -23.67 -3.77 -8.94
C GLN A 172 -25.05 -4.18 -8.45
N GLU A 173 -25.48 -3.69 -7.28
CA GLU A 173 -26.78 -3.99 -6.68
C GLU A 173 -27.93 -3.28 -7.41
N LEU A 174 -27.75 -2.03 -7.78
CA LEU A 174 -28.79 -1.17 -8.38
C LEU A 174 -28.86 -1.28 -9.92
N GLY A 175 -27.80 -1.77 -10.58
CA GLY A 175 -27.68 -1.78 -12.05
C GLY A 175 -27.55 -0.38 -12.68
N ARG A 176 -27.38 0.67 -11.87
CA ARG A 176 -27.18 2.07 -12.28
C ARG A 176 -26.15 2.76 -11.40
N GLU A 177 -25.73 3.95 -11.81
CA GLU A 177 -24.88 4.77 -10.96
C GLU A 177 -25.62 5.25 -9.69
N PRO A 178 -25.05 5.00 -8.47
CA PRO A 178 -25.69 5.42 -7.24
C PRO A 178 -25.59 6.93 -7.03
N THR A 179 -26.60 7.52 -6.43
CA THR A 179 -26.61 8.91 -6.02
C THR A 179 -25.69 9.15 -4.82
N HIS A 180 -25.24 10.41 -4.64
CA HIS A 180 -24.41 10.74 -3.48
C HIS A 180 -25.12 10.52 -2.14
N GLU A 181 -26.45 10.57 -2.11
CA GLU A 181 -27.27 10.28 -0.93
C GLU A 181 -27.27 8.79 -0.61
N GLU A 182 -27.42 7.92 -1.62
CA GLU A 182 -27.36 6.46 -1.45
C GLU A 182 -25.98 6.04 -0.93
N ILE A 183 -24.90 6.61 -1.49
CA ILE A 183 -23.54 6.37 -1.00
C ILE A 183 -23.41 6.86 0.45
N ALA A 184 -23.95 8.04 0.80
CA ALA A 184 -23.83 8.61 2.14
C ALA A 184 -24.57 7.76 3.19
N MET A 185 -25.70 7.18 2.84
CA MET A 185 -26.46 6.26 3.70
C MET A 185 -25.66 4.99 3.98
N GLU A 186 -24.94 4.47 2.99
CA GLU A 186 -24.16 3.23 3.12
C GLU A 186 -22.80 3.44 3.79
N MET A 187 -22.32 4.67 3.87
CA MET A 187 -21.03 5.01 4.47
C MET A 187 -21.03 5.27 5.97
N ASP A 188 -22.09 5.00 6.69
CA ASP A 188 -22.24 5.33 8.12
C ASP A 188 -21.99 6.82 8.43
N LEU A 189 -22.38 7.71 7.52
CA LEU A 189 -22.29 9.16 7.73
C LEU A 189 -23.49 9.72 8.47
N LEU A 190 -24.52 8.91 8.68
CA LEU A 190 -25.75 9.16 9.42
C LEU A 190 -25.81 8.22 10.63
N ALA A 191 -26.50 8.64 11.67
CA ALA A 191 -26.78 7.76 12.81
C ALA A 191 -27.69 6.60 12.37
N PRO A 192 -27.56 5.41 13.00
CA PRO A 192 -28.37 4.25 12.62
C PRO A 192 -29.88 4.48 12.67
N ASP A 193 -30.34 5.27 13.62
CA ASP A 193 -31.76 5.63 13.79
C ASP A 193 -32.23 6.56 12.67
N GLU A 194 -31.41 7.52 12.26
CA GLU A 194 -31.68 8.43 11.14
C GLU A 194 -31.76 7.67 9.80
N LYS A 195 -30.83 6.71 9.59
CA LYS A 195 -30.83 5.87 8.41
C LYS A 195 -32.13 5.08 8.29
N ARG A 196 -32.52 4.40 9.38
CA ARG A 196 -33.78 3.63 9.43
C ARG A 196 -35.01 4.49 9.19
N ALA A 197 -35.06 5.68 9.81
CA ALA A 197 -36.19 6.61 9.63
C ALA A 197 -36.30 7.06 8.16
N ILE A 198 -35.18 7.36 7.50
CA ILE A 198 -35.16 7.74 6.08
C ILE A 198 -35.60 6.57 5.20
N GLU A 199 -35.14 5.35 5.47
CA GLU A 199 -35.52 4.13 4.74
C GLU A 199 -37.02 3.88 4.85
N VAL A 200 -37.59 3.91 6.06
CA VAL A 200 -39.03 3.73 6.30
C VAL A 200 -39.85 4.81 5.60
N ALA A 201 -39.43 6.08 5.68
CA ALA A 201 -40.12 7.18 4.99
C ALA A 201 -40.12 6.98 3.46
N ARG A 202 -39.02 6.54 2.88
CA ARG A 202 -38.91 6.24 1.43
C ARG A 202 -39.77 5.04 1.03
N GLU A 203 -39.82 3.98 1.81
CA GLU A 203 -40.68 2.81 1.56
C GLU A 203 -42.17 3.16 1.60
N ARG A 204 -42.57 4.08 2.53
CA ARG A 204 -43.96 4.54 2.69
C ARG A 204 -44.32 5.68 1.76
N HIS A 205 -43.39 6.19 0.96
CA HIS A 205 -43.56 7.38 0.12
C HIS A 205 -43.99 8.61 0.95
N GLU A 206 -43.60 8.66 2.23
CA GLU A 206 -43.89 9.78 3.12
C GLU A 206 -42.79 10.86 3.02
N PRO A 207 -43.12 12.15 3.29
CA PRO A 207 -42.08 13.18 3.31
C PRO A 207 -41.12 12.96 4.47
N ILE A 208 -39.83 13.06 4.17
CA ILE A 208 -38.76 12.95 5.18
C ILE A 208 -38.81 14.22 6.04
N GLU A 209 -38.63 14.05 7.35
CA GLU A 209 -38.58 15.20 8.27
C GLU A 209 -37.50 16.21 7.84
N PRO A 210 -37.80 17.53 7.83
CA PRO A 210 -36.88 18.56 7.32
C PRO A 210 -35.49 18.58 8.01
N ALA A 211 -35.43 18.14 9.27
CA ALA A 211 -34.17 18.04 10.01
C ALA A 211 -33.31 16.88 9.48
N MET A 212 -33.90 15.72 9.19
CA MET A 212 -33.22 14.54 8.63
C MET A 212 -32.80 14.78 7.19
N GLU A 213 -33.66 15.42 6.39
CA GLU A 213 -33.32 15.79 5.01
C GLU A 213 -32.10 16.72 4.94
N ARG A 214 -31.99 17.70 5.83
CA ARG A 214 -30.80 18.57 5.94
C ARG A 214 -29.56 17.80 6.30
N ARG A 215 -29.63 16.81 7.19
CA ARG A 215 -28.51 15.95 7.55
C ARG A 215 -28.09 15.05 6.39
N LEU A 216 -29.05 14.45 5.68
CA LEU A 216 -28.78 13.65 4.48
C LEU A 216 -28.08 14.47 3.40
N ARG A 217 -28.59 15.67 3.09
CA ARG A 217 -27.94 16.59 2.14
C ARG A 217 -26.52 16.98 2.56
N LYS A 218 -26.28 17.19 3.85
CA LYS A 218 -24.93 17.47 4.39
C LYS A 218 -24.00 16.26 4.23
N ALA A 219 -24.47 15.05 4.49
CA ALA A 219 -23.72 13.83 4.29
C ALA A 219 -23.41 13.59 2.79
N ALA A 220 -24.39 13.78 1.90
CA ALA A 220 -24.20 13.71 0.45
C ALA A 220 -23.20 14.78 -0.07
N ALA A 221 -23.24 16.00 0.46
CA ALA A 221 -22.26 17.03 0.14
C ALA A 221 -20.83 16.64 0.55
N LYS A 222 -20.67 15.93 1.69
CA LYS A 222 -19.38 15.38 2.12
C LYS A 222 -18.87 14.31 1.14
N VAL A 223 -19.73 13.39 0.68
CA VAL A 223 -19.38 12.40 -0.35
C VAL A 223 -18.95 13.08 -1.64
N ARG A 224 -19.71 14.05 -2.14
CA ARG A 224 -19.38 14.82 -3.34
C ARG A 224 -18.03 15.53 -3.21
N ARG A 225 -17.72 16.10 -2.04
CA ARG A 225 -16.42 16.73 -1.77
C ARG A 225 -15.28 15.71 -1.83
N ILE A 226 -15.47 14.52 -1.26
CA ILE A 226 -14.47 13.43 -1.29
C ILE A 226 -14.21 13.00 -2.74
N LEU A 227 -15.26 12.80 -3.54
CA LEU A 227 -15.14 12.44 -4.96
C LEU A 227 -14.45 13.52 -5.79
N ARG A 228 -14.72 14.82 -5.52
CA ARG A 228 -14.02 15.92 -6.18
C ARG A 228 -12.51 15.91 -5.88
N VAL A 229 -12.12 15.67 -4.63
CA VAL A 229 -10.70 15.57 -4.24
C VAL A 229 -10.04 14.32 -4.83
N SER A 230 -10.82 13.30 -5.15
CA SER A 230 -10.35 12.05 -5.77
C SER A 230 -9.92 12.23 -7.22
N GLN A 231 -10.37 13.27 -7.92
CA GLN A 231 -10.04 13.50 -9.33
C GLN A 231 -8.54 13.78 -9.48
N GLU A 232 -7.94 13.18 -10.51
CA GLU A 232 -6.55 13.45 -10.87
C GLU A 232 -6.48 14.68 -11.80
N PRO A 233 -5.41 15.47 -11.72
CA PRO A 233 -5.21 16.59 -12.63
C PRO A 233 -5.03 16.09 -14.05
N MET A 234 -5.59 16.80 -15.03
CA MET A 234 -5.37 16.51 -16.44
C MET A 234 -4.02 17.02 -16.89
N SER A 235 -3.40 16.32 -17.84
CA SER A 235 -2.15 16.78 -18.46
C SER A 235 -2.41 18.05 -19.28
N LEU A 236 -1.50 19.02 -19.18
CA LEU A 236 -1.52 20.21 -20.02
C LEU A 236 -1.21 19.92 -21.50
N GLU A 237 -0.60 18.76 -21.77
CA GLU A 237 -0.30 18.28 -23.13
C GLU A 237 -1.46 17.48 -23.73
N THR A 238 -2.61 17.42 -23.05
CA THR A 238 -3.80 16.76 -23.60
C THR A 238 -4.29 17.54 -24.83
N PRO A 239 -4.40 16.90 -26.02
CA PRO A 239 -4.93 17.55 -27.20
C PRO A 239 -6.41 17.91 -26.99
N VAL A 240 -6.81 19.09 -27.45
CA VAL A 240 -8.17 19.62 -27.33
C VAL A 240 -8.67 20.02 -28.71
N GLY A 241 -9.77 19.43 -29.16
CA GLY A 241 -10.40 19.71 -30.45
C GLY A 241 -10.34 18.55 -31.43
N VAL A 242 -10.99 18.72 -32.58
CA VAL A 242 -11.15 17.66 -33.58
C VAL A 242 -9.87 17.44 -34.42
N GLU A 243 -8.95 18.40 -34.42
CA GLU A 243 -7.75 18.39 -35.30
C GLU A 243 -6.42 18.18 -34.55
N ASP A 244 -6.40 17.78 -33.30
CA ASP A 244 -5.19 17.52 -32.47
C ASP A 244 -4.09 18.61 -32.51
N THR A 245 -4.42 19.81 -32.98
CA THR A 245 -3.47 20.91 -33.18
C THR A 245 -3.35 21.85 -31.99
N SER A 246 -4.29 21.79 -31.04
CA SER A 246 -4.32 22.64 -29.87
C SER A 246 -4.19 21.83 -28.58
N TYR A 247 -3.29 22.26 -27.71
CA TYR A 247 -3.10 21.65 -26.38
C TYR A 247 -3.82 22.44 -25.29
N LEU A 248 -4.22 21.77 -24.21
CA LEU A 248 -4.89 22.39 -23.06
C LEU A 248 -4.06 23.56 -22.48
N ALA A 249 -2.74 23.47 -22.54
CA ALA A 249 -1.81 24.53 -22.15
C ALA A 249 -2.03 25.85 -22.91
N THR A 250 -2.39 25.77 -24.19
CA THR A 250 -2.63 26.95 -25.02
C THR A 250 -3.92 27.66 -24.59
N LEU A 251 -4.98 26.91 -24.28
CA LEU A 251 -6.25 27.46 -23.80
C LEU A 251 -6.15 28.09 -22.42
N SER A 252 -5.29 27.55 -21.53
CA SER A 252 -5.08 28.10 -20.18
C SER A 252 -4.30 29.44 -20.20
N ARG A 253 -3.52 29.72 -21.26
CA ARG A 253 -2.79 30.99 -21.43
C ARG A 253 -3.64 32.12 -22.01
N THR A 254 -4.75 31.81 -22.67
CA THR A 254 -5.60 32.78 -23.37
C THR A 254 -6.74 33.33 -22.53
N ASN A 255 -6.90 32.86 -21.29
CA ASN A 255 -7.93 33.37 -20.37
C ASN A 255 -7.23 34.09 -19.19
N PRO A 256 -7.17 35.45 -19.19
CA PRO A 256 -6.61 36.22 -18.08
C PRO A 256 -7.48 36.17 -16.81
#